data_b0d92385f4ac95add12004c763396a5f
#
_entry.id   b0d92385f4ac95add12004c763396a5f
#
_cell.length_a   1.000
_cell.length_b   1.000
_cell.length_c   1.000
_cell.angle_alpha   90.00
_cell.angle_beta   90.00
_cell.angle_gamma   90.00
#
_symmetry.space_group_name_H-M   'P 1'
#
loop_
_entity.id
_entity.type
_entity.pdbx_description
1 polymer ?
#
loop_
_entity_poly.entity_id
_entity_poly.type
_entity_poly.pdbx_seq_one_letter_code
_entity_poly.pdbx_strand_id
1 'polypeptide(L)'
;MLLVFCGSTFAQTQQERLTRHVYTLAGDSLRGRKAGSEDAAKAAAYIVSQFEEIGLQPYFEEGWYQPFERGSNTYKNVIGVIPGNDPVLKDEYIIIGAHYDHLGVMNDQIYNGADDNASGTATIIEMARILKNQQNNLKRSVMIAAFDAEEIGLLGSNYLSRNMDLSKVKLMMSIDMVGWLEKGKTLQLQGTATIKDGKRLLREEAEKMHIDIKPKDFETSILGATDTQGFAQRGVATLYVTTGLKSPYHKPEDDPELIDYEGMDKVTDYMADVTLRCATDADFAPSGKISPIHSGKRKTLEIVPTVSLVSGSVTFPKAGFDGRSRYGVQAGLMAQVNLNSHFALKTGAQYELLRAKYPDESDLFNAYLPYRQQSVLVPVNLLVYIGGAPGVDIYVEAGGFYGRVLSAEFGEEPELSVDPNQYGINWGIGFRLGKVNISGERRYQLNPMFVGEGAPQAKIHTGNFTIGYYF
;
A
#
# COMPACT_ATOMS: atom_id res chain seq x y z
N MET A 1 1.87 45.05 -53.88
CA MET A 1 1.45 43.65 -53.82
C MET A 1 1.92 43.13 -52.46
N LEU A 2 0.99 43.13 -51.49
CA LEU A 2 1.28 42.71 -50.14
C LEU A 2 1.02 41.20 -50.05
N LEU A 3 2.07 40.40 -49.93
CA LEU A 3 1.94 38.96 -49.70
C LEU A 3 1.59 38.76 -48.22
N VAL A 4 0.30 38.48 -47.94
CA VAL A 4 -0.16 38.00 -46.66
C VAL A 4 0.24 36.53 -46.57
N PHE A 5 1.28 36.24 -45.82
CA PHE A 5 1.60 34.87 -45.36
C PHE A 5 0.53 34.45 -44.35
N CYS A 6 -0.47 33.74 -44.84
CA CYS A 6 -1.40 33.02 -44.00
C CYS A 6 -0.63 31.78 -43.48
N GLY A 7 0.04 31.91 -42.36
CA GLY A 7 0.61 30.80 -41.69
C GLY A 7 -0.52 29.90 -41.17
N SER A 8 -0.76 28.77 -41.82
CA SER A 8 -1.60 27.71 -41.30
C SER A 8 -0.89 27.14 -40.06
N THR A 9 -1.32 27.59 -38.88
CA THR A 9 -1.00 26.89 -37.63
C THR A 9 -1.71 25.53 -37.69
N PHE A 10 -0.98 24.49 -38.04
CA PHE A 10 -1.47 23.12 -37.86
C PHE A 10 -1.79 22.94 -36.39
N ALA A 11 -3.01 22.49 -36.09
CA ALA A 11 -3.35 22.12 -34.72
C ALA A 11 -2.43 20.99 -34.24
N GLN A 12 -1.86 21.15 -33.05
CA GLN A 12 -1.00 20.10 -32.46
C GLN A 12 -1.78 18.80 -32.33
N THR A 13 -1.14 17.69 -32.67
CA THR A 13 -1.68 16.34 -32.42
C THR A 13 -1.76 16.07 -30.91
N GLN A 14 -2.56 15.09 -30.51
CA GLN A 14 -2.63 14.67 -29.08
C GLN A 14 -1.26 14.20 -28.57
N GLN A 15 -0.55 13.39 -29.34
CA GLN A 15 0.78 12.94 -28.99
C GLN A 15 1.78 14.09 -28.80
N GLU A 16 1.75 15.12 -29.66
CA GLU A 16 2.59 16.32 -29.48
C GLU A 16 2.24 17.09 -28.20
N ARG A 17 0.96 17.16 -27.82
CA ARG A 17 0.55 17.79 -26.58
C ARG A 17 0.96 16.96 -25.36
N LEU A 18 0.75 15.64 -25.38
CA LEU A 18 1.25 14.73 -24.34
C LEU A 18 2.76 14.88 -24.14
N THR A 19 3.52 14.90 -25.24
CA THR A 19 4.98 15.13 -25.20
C THR A 19 5.30 16.46 -24.51
N ARG A 20 4.65 17.55 -24.92
CA ARG A 20 4.84 18.87 -24.31
C ARG A 20 4.51 18.87 -22.81
N HIS A 21 3.42 18.21 -22.39
CA HIS A 21 3.04 18.13 -20.97
C HIS A 21 4.09 17.42 -20.14
N VAL A 22 4.57 16.26 -20.61
CA VAL A 22 5.61 15.49 -19.92
C VAL A 22 6.93 16.27 -19.84
N TYR A 23 7.41 16.84 -20.97
CA TYR A 23 8.63 17.68 -20.97
C TYR A 23 8.52 18.92 -20.09
N THR A 24 7.31 19.47 -19.91
CA THR A 24 7.08 20.60 -19.00
C THR A 24 7.12 20.15 -17.55
N LEU A 25 6.41 19.07 -17.20
CA LEU A 25 6.27 18.60 -15.83
C LEU A 25 7.54 17.89 -15.33
N ALA A 26 8.20 17.10 -16.19
CA ALA A 26 9.40 16.35 -15.85
C ALA A 26 10.70 17.00 -16.38
N GLY A 27 10.65 18.28 -16.78
CA GLY A 27 11.86 19.01 -17.16
C GLY A 27 12.64 19.50 -15.94
N ASP A 28 13.98 19.61 -16.11
CA ASP A 28 14.91 20.08 -15.06
C ASP A 28 14.51 21.43 -14.42
N SER A 29 13.74 22.25 -15.12
CA SER A 29 13.26 23.54 -14.63
C SER A 29 12.32 23.42 -13.43
N LEU A 30 11.63 22.28 -13.26
CA LEU A 30 10.78 21.97 -12.12
C LEU A 30 11.48 21.11 -11.06
N ARG A 31 12.79 20.80 -11.27
CA ARG A 31 13.65 20.16 -10.26
C ARG A 31 13.00 18.99 -9.54
N GLY A 32 12.25 18.14 -10.27
CA GLY A 32 11.52 17.02 -9.73
C GLY A 32 10.33 17.40 -8.83
N ARG A 33 9.80 18.64 -8.93
CA ARG A 33 8.51 19.12 -8.37
C ARG A 33 8.13 18.52 -7.00
N LYS A 34 9.09 18.51 -6.07
CA LYS A 34 8.92 17.97 -4.72
C LYS A 34 7.69 18.56 -4.03
N ALA A 35 6.86 17.71 -3.44
CA ALA A 35 5.66 18.10 -2.69
C ALA A 35 5.90 19.28 -1.74
N GLY A 36 5.04 20.32 -1.80
CA GLY A 36 5.12 21.53 -0.99
C GLY A 36 6.25 22.50 -1.37
N SER A 37 6.99 22.27 -2.46
CA SER A 37 8.02 23.18 -2.96
C SER A 37 7.44 24.24 -3.91
N GLU A 38 8.24 25.29 -4.19
CA GLU A 38 7.92 26.27 -5.23
C GLU A 38 7.80 25.61 -6.61
N ASP A 39 8.57 24.55 -6.87
CA ASP A 39 8.56 23.86 -8.15
C ASP A 39 7.29 23.01 -8.31
N ALA A 40 6.79 22.38 -7.24
CA ALA A 40 5.44 21.79 -7.23
C ALA A 40 4.35 22.86 -7.42
N ALA A 41 4.52 24.07 -6.85
CA ALA A 41 3.59 25.16 -7.07
C ALA A 41 3.56 25.64 -8.53
N LYS A 42 4.71 25.64 -9.24
CA LYS A 42 4.79 25.93 -10.68
C LYS A 42 4.10 24.84 -11.51
N ALA A 43 4.30 23.56 -11.15
CA ALA A 43 3.61 22.44 -11.79
C ALA A 43 2.09 22.56 -11.63
N ALA A 44 1.61 22.88 -10.43
CA ALA A 44 0.19 23.13 -10.16
C ALA A 44 -0.36 24.29 -11.01
N ALA A 45 0.37 25.41 -11.11
CA ALA A 45 -0.02 26.55 -11.93
C ALA A 45 -0.08 26.20 -13.43
N TYR A 46 0.86 25.38 -13.90
CA TYR A 46 0.81 24.85 -15.27
C TYR A 46 -0.45 24.01 -15.51
N ILE A 47 -0.80 23.10 -14.60
CA ILE A 47 -1.99 22.28 -14.71
C ILE A 47 -3.25 23.16 -14.75
N VAL A 48 -3.35 24.19 -13.89
CA VAL A 48 -4.45 25.15 -13.92
C VAL A 48 -4.54 25.83 -15.28
N SER A 49 -3.43 26.29 -15.85
CA SER A 49 -3.44 26.94 -17.17
C SER A 49 -3.97 26.01 -18.28
N GLN A 50 -3.70 24.70 -18.18
CA GLN A 50 -4.25 23.72 -19.12
C GLN A 50 -5.76 23.48 -18.89
N PHE A 51 -6.22 23.44 -17.63
CA PHE A 51 -7.65 23.33 -17.34
C PHE A 51 -8.44 24.55 -17.83
N GLU A 52 -7.88 25.74 -17.70
CA GLU A 52 -8.45 26.99 -18.24
C GLU A 52 -8.50 26.97 -19.77
N GLU A 53 -7.40 26.58 -20.43
CA GLU A 53 -7.33 26.45 -21.90
C GLU A 53 -8.39 25.48 -22.44
N ILE A 54 -8.60 24.34 -21.74
CA ILE A 54 -9.60 23.34 -22.10
C ILE A 54 -11.02 23.83 -21.82
N GLY A 55 -11.19 24.78 -20.88
CA GLY A 55 -12.49 25.34 -20.49
C GLY A 55 -13.19 24.46 -19.43
N LEU A 56 -12.46 23.83 -18.52
CA LEU A 56 -13.02 23.21 -17.32
C LEU A 56 -13.61 24.31 -16.40
N GLN A 57 -14.39 23.87 -15.43
CA GLN A 57 -14.83 24.73 -14.33
C GLN A 57 -14.08 24.36 -13.04
N PRO A 58 -13.70 25.33 -12.21
CA PRO A 58 -13.15 25.02 -10.90
C PRO A 58 -14.22 24.31 -10.04
N TYR A 59 -13.78 23.36 -9.20
CA TYR A 59 -14.72 22.63 -8.33
C TYR A 59 -15.09 23.45 -7.09
N PHE A 60 -14.15 24.26 -6.57
CA PHE A 60 -14.36 25.08 -5.37
C PHE A 60 -14.77 26.51 -5.78
N GLU A 61 -15.55 27.15 -4.92
CA GLU A 61 -15.94 28.55 -5.11
C GLU A 61 -14.72 29.49 -5.15
N GLU A 62 -13.70 29.15 -4.36
CA GLU A 62 -12.45 29.90 -4.27
C GLU A 62 -11.50 29.68 -5.47
N GLY A 63 -11.81 28.74 -6.37
CA GLY A 63 -11.04 28.47 -7.58
C GLY A 63 -10.58 27.03 -7.73
N TRP A 64 -9.42 26.84 -8.35
CA TRP A 64 -8.91 25.54 -8.78
C TRP A 64 -8.26 24.71 -7.68
N TYR A 65 -7.79 25.37 -6.60
CA TYR A 65 -6.94 24.77 -5.58
C TYR A 65 -7.73 24.28 -4.37
N GLN A 66 -7.40 23.09 -3.92
CA GLN A 66 -7.76 22.57 -2.60
C GLN A 66 -6.52 22.59 -1.69
N PRO A 67 -6.28 23.66 -0.94
CA PRO A 67 -5.14 23.72 -0.04
C PRO A 67 -5.36 22.81 1.17
N PHE A 68 -4.27 22.24 1.69
CA PHE A 68 -4.25 21.48 2.94
C PHE A 68 -2.89 21.54 3.60
N GLU A 69 -2.87 21.30 4.91
CA GLU A 69 -1.66 21.43 5.72
C GLU A 69 -1.29 20.08 6.36
N ARG A 70 0.01 19.84 6.47
CA ARG A 70 0.57 18.80 7.31
C ARG A 70 1.85 19.30 7.96
N GLY A 71 1.84 19.41 9.29
CA GLY A 71 2.92 20.08 10.02
C GLY A 71 3.02 21.57 9.66
N SER A 72 4.19 22.00 9.23
CA SER A 72 4.44 23.38 8.78
C SER A 72 4.30 23.58 7.28
N ASN A 73 3.99 22.54 6.53
CA ASN A 73 3.96 22.60 5.08
C ASN A 73 2.52 22.68 4.56
N THR A 74 2.33 23.49 3.53
CA THR A 74 1.07 23.62 2.78
C THR A 74 1.22 22.94 1.43
N TYR A 75 0.22 22.16 1.08
CA TYR A 75 0.09 21.42 -0.18
C TYR A 75 -1.22 21.81 -0.86
N LYS A 76 -1.41 21.47 -2.11
CA LYS A 76 -2.65 21.82 -2.83
C LYS A 76 -2.96 20.85 -3.96
N ASN A 77 -4.13 20.25 -3.93
CA ASN A 77 -4.68 19.59 -5.11
C ASN A 77 -5.16 20.63 -6.12
N VAL A 78 -5.17 20.27 -7.40
CA VAL A 78 -5.78 21.05 -8.49
C VAL A 78 -6.99 20.29 -9.00
N ILE A 79 -8.19 20.87 -8.88
CA ILE A 79 -9.43 20.18 -9.18
C ILE A 79 -10.27 20.97 -10.21
N GLY A 80 -10.54 20.32 -11.35
CA GLY A 80 -11.42 20.83 -12.39
C GLY A 80 -12.61 19.92 -12.65
N VAL A 81 -13.71 20.45 -13.16
CA VAL A 81 -14.92 19.70 -13.46
C VAL A 81 -15.43 20.00 -14.87
N ILE A 82 -15.86 18.96 -15.55
CA ILE A 82 -16.70 19.02 -16.75
C ILE A 82 -18.12 18.66 -16.31
N PRO A 83 -19.05 19.61 -16.22
CA PRO A 83 -20.42 19.34 -15.78
C PRO A 83 -21.16 18.39 -16.70
N GLY A 84 -21.89 17.44 -16.14
CA GLY A 84 -22.87 16.64 -16.83
C GLY A 84 -24.13 17.45 -17.12
N ASN A 85 -24.98 16.95 -18.01
CA ASN A 85 -26.17 17.64 -18.48
C ASN A 85 -27.51 16.97 -18.12
N ASP A 86 -27.45 15.74 -17.52
CA ASP A 86 -28.66 15.07 -17.08
C ASP A 86 -29.20 15.71 -15.78
N PRO A 87 -30.49 16.05 -15.70
CA PRO A 87 -31.04 16.77 -14.54
C PRO A 87 -30.94 15.99 -13.22
N VAL A 88 -30.80 14.66 -13.28
CA VAL A 88 -30.70 13.79 -12.10
C VAL A 88 -29.24 13.36 -11.82
N LEU A 89 -28.51 12.96 -12.87
CA LEU A 89 -27.19 12.35 -12.76
C LEU A 89 -26.02 13.36 -12.77
N LYS A 90 -26.26 14.62 -13.14
CA LYS A 90 -25.20 15.66 -13.22
C LYS A 90 -24.47 15.89 -11.88
N ASP A 91 -25.13 15.59 -10.75
CA ASP A 91 -24.54 15.73 -9.41
C ASP A 91 -23.74 14.49 -8.97
N GLU A 92 -23.71 13.45 -9.81
CA GLU A 92 -22.86 12.28 -9.63
C GLU A 92 -21.53 12.48 -10.36
N TYR A 93 -20.41 11.97 -9.77
CA TYR A 93 -19.08 12.19 -10.29
C TYR A 93 -18.39 10.89 -10.71
N ILE A 94 -17.73 10.95 -11.87
CA ILE A 94 -16.62 10.06 -12.23
C ILE A 94 -15.34 10.87 -12.02
N ILE A 95 -14.45 10.43 -11.12
CA ILE A 95 -13.19 11.11 -10.81
C ILE A 95 -12.06 10.44 -11.58
N ILE A 96 -11.23 11.24 -12.24
CA ILE A 96 -9.98 10.83 -12.88
C ILE A 96 -8.87 11.59 -12.17
N GLY A 97 -7.92 10.89 -11.56
CA GLY A 97 -6.85 11.49 -10.80
C GLY A 97 -5.46 10.99 -11.19
N ALA A 98 -4.47 11.84 -10.97
CA ALA A 98 -3.05 11.52 -11.04
C ALA A 98 -2.31 12.44 -10.08
N HIS A 99 -1.23 11.99 -9.47
CA HIS A 99 -0.39 12.90 -8.70
C HIS A 99 0.58 13.66 -9.60
N TYR A 100 0.92 14.89 -9.19
CA TYR A 100 1.81 15.74 -9.95
C TYR A 100 3.12 16.06 -9.23
N ASP A 101 3.25 15.72 -7.95
CA ASP A 101 4.50 15.81 -7.22
C ASP A 101 5.44 14.65 -7.56
N HIS A 102 6.73 14.81 -7.24
CA HIS A 102 7.72 13.74 -7.27
C HIS A 102 8.83 14.01 -6.23
N LEU A 103 9.95 13.30 -6.31
CA LEU A 103 10.96 13.23 -5.25
C LEU A 103 11.83 14.48 -5.11
N GLY A 104 11.91 15.33 -6.13
CA GLY A 104 12.72 16.55 -6.08
C GLY A 104 14.19 16.31 -6.37
N VAL A 105 15.07 17.00 -5.62
CA VAL A 105 16.52 16.89 -5.74
C VAL A 105 17.07 16.13 -4.55
N MET A 106 17.83 15.05 -4.79
CA MET A 106 18.50 14.28 -3.76
C MET A 106 19.96 13.99 -4.20
N ASN A 107 20.91 14.20 -3.30
CA ASN A 107 22.34 13.99 -3.57
C ASN A 107 22.81 14.71 -4.85
N ASP A 108 22.40 15.96 -5.04
CA ASP A 108 22.69 16.81 -6.19
C ASP A 108 22.19 16.26 -7.56
N GLN A 109 21.32 15.26 -7.55
CA GLN A 109 20.66 14.73 -8.75
C GLN A 109 19.18 15.12 -8.73
N ILE A 110 18.66 15.51 -9.92
CA ILE A 110 17.23 15.80 -10.11
C ILE A 110 16.54 14.48 -10.41
N TYR A 111 15.43 14.24 -9.72
CA TYR A 111 14.53 13.12 -9.98
C TYR A 111 13.34 13.67 -10.76
N ASN A 112 13.41 13.60 -12.08
CA ASN A 112 12.43 14.23 -12.96
C ASN A 112 11.06 13.58 -12.93
N GLY A 113 10.97 12.25 -12.71
CA GLY A 113 9.72 11.53 -12.58
C GLY A 113 8.84 11.68 -13.83
N ALA A 114 9.36 11.29 -14.98
CA ALA A 114 8.65 11.41 -16.25
C ALA A 114 7.52 10.37 -16.36
N ASP A 115 7.81 9.10 -16.04
CA ASP A 115 6.78 8.09 -15.92
C ASP A 115 6.03 8.22 -14.58
N ASP A 116 6.74 8.50 -13.49
CA ASP A 116 6.21 8.67 -12.15
C ASP A 116 6.19 10.16 -11.69
N ASN A 117 5.10 10.93 -11.81
CA ASN A 117 3.90 10.60 -12.56
C ASN A 117 3.51 11.78 -13.49
N ALA A 118 4.53 12.34 -14.21
CA ALA A 118 4.20 13.32 -15.25
C ALA A 118 3.42 12.66 -16.39
N SER A 119 3.61 11.35 -16.65
CA SER A 119 2.87 10.59 -17.65
C SER A 119 1.36 10.54 -17.31
N GLY A 120 1.01 10.18 -16.09
CA GLY A 120 -0.39 10.17 -15.64
C GLY A 120 -1.00 11.56 -15.60
N THR A 121 -0.26 12.56 -15.10
CA THR A 121 -0.74 13.95 -15.08
C THR A 121 -0.98 14.49 -16.50
N ALA A 122 -0.09 14.23 -17.46
CA ALA A 122 -0.30 14.58 -18.87
C ALA A 122 -1.51 13.87 -19.47
N THR A 123 -1.69 12.60 -19.15
CA THR A 123 -2.82 11.78 -19.59
C THR A 123 -4.15 12.34 -19.10
N ILE A 124 -4.28 12.71 -17.82
CA ILE A 124 -5.56 13.28 -17.32
C ILE A 124 -5.87 14.65 -17.90
N ILE A 125 -4.86 15.45 -18.27
CA ILE A 125 -5.06 16.73 -18.97
C ILE A 125 -5.64 16.48 -20.36
N GLU A 126 -5.08 15.55 -21.13
CA GLU A 126 -5.59 15.26 -22.48
C GLU A 126 -6.93 14.49 -22.46
N MET A 127 -7.16 13.59 -21.49
CA MET A 127 -8.49 13.01 -21.25
C MET A 127 -9.52 14.10 -20.99
N ALA A 128 -9.18 15.13 -20.18
CA ALA A 128 -10.06 16.27 -19.96
C ALA A 128 -10.43 16.99 -21.24
N ARG A 129 -9.47 17.18 -22.17
CA ARG A 129 -9.71 17.79 -23.49
C ARG A 129 -10.67 16.96 -24.35
N ILE A 130 -10.45 15.64 -24.40
CA ILE A 130 -11.36 14.73 -25.15
C ILE A 130 -12.77 14.78 -24.57
N LEU A 131 -12.88 14.63 -23.25
CA LEU A 131 -14.18 14.61 -22.56
C LEU A 131 -14.92 15.95 -22.64
N LYS A 132 -14.19 17.07 -22.60
CA LYS A 132 -14.77 18.40 -22.78
C LYS A 132 -15.39 18.56 -24.14
N ASN A 133 -14.74 18.05 -25.20
CA ASN A 133 -15.29 18.04 -26.55
C ASN A 133 -16.58 17.19 -26.66
N GLN A 134 -16.76 16.23 -25.78
CA GLN A 134 -17.92 15.35 -25.65
C GLN A 134 -18.91 15.77 -24.55
N GLN A 135 -18.76 16.96 -23.96
CA GLN A 135 -19.53 17.41 -22.79
C GLN A 135 -21.05 17.25 -22.98
N ASN A 136 -21.57 17.52 -24.16
CA ASN A 136 -23.00 17.40 -24.44
C ASN A 136 -23.56 15.98 -24.31
N ASN A 137 -22.69 14.97 -24.31
CA ASN A 137 -23.06 13.56 -24.16
C ASN A 137 -22.96 13.11 -22.70
N LEU A 138 -22.29 13.87 -21.83
CA LEU A 138 -22.07 13.48 -20.44
C LEU A 138 -23.36 13.64 -19.63
N LYS A 139 -23.85 12.55 -19.04
CA LYS A 139 -24.95 12.60 -18.06
C LYS A 139 -24.42 12.95 -16.68
N ARG A 140 -23.35 12.30 -16.25
CA ARG A 140 -22.63 12.57 -14.99
C ARG A 140 -21.51 13.57 -15.20
N SER A 141 -21.22 14.33 -14.17
CA SER A 141 -20.05 15.20 -14.17
C SER A 141 -18.75 14.39 -14.10
N VAL A 142 -17.72 14.88 -14.80
CA VAL A 142 -16.38 14.30 -14.72
C VAL A 142 -15.48 15.29 -13.96
N MET A 143 -14.85 14.81 -12.90
CA MET A 143 -13.88 15.55 -12.10
C MET A 143 -12.48 15.13 -12.50
N ILE A 144 -11.62 16.10 -12.80
CA ILE A 144 -10.20 15.90 -13.07
C ILE A 144 -9.44 16.40 -11.84
N ALA A 145 -8.65 15.54 -11.21
CA ALA A 145 -7.96 15.80 -9.95
C ALA A 145 -6.46 15.55 -10.08
N ALA A 146 -5.65 16.61 -10.05
CA ALA A 146 -4.22 16.47 -9.90
C ALA A 146 -3.86 16.58 -8.41
N PHE A 147 -3.30 15.51 -7.85
CA PHE A 147 -3.00 15.39 -6.42
C PHE A 147 -1.59 15.84 -6.10
N ASP A 148 -1.43 16.51 -4.95
CA ASP A 148 -0.13 16.85 -4.35
C ASP A 148 0.22 15.88 -3.24
N ALA A 149 1.51 15.72 -2.99
CA ALA A 149 2.03 14.98 -1.85
C ALA A 149 1.61 13.49 -1.81
N GLU A 150 1.57 12.86 -2.97
CA GLU A 150 1.42 11.41 -3.11
C GLU A 150 2.65 10.70 -2.53
N GLU A 151 3.85 11.11 -2.95
CA GLU A 151 5.17 10.53 -2.63
C GLU A 151 5.52 10.54 -1.12
N ILE A 152 4.81 11.34 -0.36
CA ILE A 152 4.98 11.42 1.09
C ILE A 152 3.78 10.86 1.87
N GLY A 153 2.99 10.00 1.21
CA GLY A 153 1.93 9.20 1.83
C GLY A 153 0.51 9.52 1.39
N LEU A 154 0.27 9.73 0.09
CA LEU A 154 -1.06 9.88 -0.53
C LEU A 154 -1.87 11.03 0.09
N LEU A 155 -1.21 12.14 0.47
CA LEU A 155 -1.86 13.15 1.29
C LEU A 155 -2.99 13.85 0.56
N GLY A 156 -2.76 14.20 -0.71
CA GLY A 156 -3.72 14.94 -1.53
C GLY A 156 -5.00 14.16 -1.80
N SER A 157 -4.90 12.94 -2.31
CA SER A 157 -6.05 12.09 -2.59
C SER A 157 -6.81 11.70 -1.33
N ASN A 158 -6.08 11.41 -0.25
CA ASN A 158 -6.68 11.19 1.07
C ASN A 158 -7.41 12.42 1.60
N TYR A 159 -6.87 13.63 1.39
CA TYR A 159 -7.52 14.86 1.80
C TYR A 159 -8.80 15.10 1.01
N LEU A 160 -8.77 14.97 -0.32
CA LEU A 160 -9.98 15.10 -1.15
C LEU A 160 -11.05 14.09 -0.71
N SER A 161 -10.69 12.82 -0.53
CA SER A 161 -11.64 11.77 -0.14
C SER A 161 -12.28 11.97 1.24
N ARG A 162 -11.67 12.78 2.12
CA ARG A 162 -12.21 13.11 3.45
C ARG A 162 -13.10 14.36 3.44
N ASN A 163 -12.91 15.24 2.45
CA ASN A 163 -13.49 16.57 2.43
C ASN A 163 -14.47 16.78 1.27
N MET A 164 -14.99 15.68 0.70
CA MET A 164 -16.06 15.73 -0.31
C MET A 164 -17.18 14.73 0.03
N ASP A 165 -18.36 14.96 -0.53
CA ASP A 165 -19.49 14.03 -0.42
C ASP A 165 -19.28 12.80 -1.32
N LEU A 166 -18.77 11.72 -0.76
CA LEU A 166 -18.49 10.49 -1.48
C LEU A 166 -19.74 9.71 -1.92
N SER A 167 -20.93 10.02 -1.42
CA SER A 167 -22.17 9.40 -1.88
C SER A 167 -22.47 9.71 -3.34
N LYS A 168 -21.95 10.83 -3.82
CA LYS A 168 -22.04 11.29 -5.20
C LYS A 168 -20.98 10.70 -6.13
N VAL A 169 -19.93 10.09 -5.59
CA VAL A 169 -18.82 9.52 -6.39
C VAL A 169 -19.16 8.09 -6.80
N LYS A 170 -19.26 7.84 -8.09
CA LYS A 170 -19.57 6.50 -8.64
C LYS A 170 -18.33 5.71 -8.99
N LEU A 171 -17.23 6.37 -9.34
CA LEU A 171 -15.95 5.76 -9.65
C LEU A 171 -14.82 6.77 -9.44
N MET A 172 -13.71 6.32 -8.86
CA MET A 172 -12.45 7.06 -8.84
C MET A 172 -11.39 6.24 -9.57
N MET A 173 -10.76 6.82 -10.58
CA MET A 173 -9.68 6.22 -11.36
C MET A 173 -8.38 6.96 -11.07
N SER A 174 -7.33 6.22 -10.72
CA SER A 174 -5.98 6.74 -10.59
C SER A 174 -5.16 6.32 -11.80
N ILE A 175 -4.62 7.31 -12.51
CA ILE A 175 -3.75 7.12 -13.67
C ILE A 175 -2.32 7.36 -13.22
N ASP A 176 -1.51 6.29 -13.22
CA ASP A 176 -0.20 6.36 -12.61
C ASP A 176 0.80 5.45 -13.33
N MET A 177 1.91 6.05 -13.78
CA MET A 177 2.96 5.38 -14.55
C MET A 177 2.40 4.72 -15.81
N VAL A 178 1.96 5.53 -16.78
CA VAL A 178 1.34 5.05 -18.04
C VAL A 178 2.19 5.29 -19.28
N GLY A 179 3.44 5.70 -19.11
CA GLY A 179 4.38 6.03 -20.19
C GLY A 179 5.18 4.84 -20.74
N TRP A 180 4.82 3.57 -20.44
CA TRP A 180 5.62 2.39 -20.84
C TRP A 180 4.78 1.26 -21.45
N LEU A 181 3.75 1.58 -22.21
CA LEU A 181 2.81 0.59 -22.76
C LEU A 181 3.48 -0.42 -23.70
N GLU A 182 4.20 0.02 -24.72
CA GLU A 182 4.83 -0.84 -25.73
C GLU A 182 5.95 -1.70 -25.12
N LYS A 183 6.74 -1.11 -24.22
CA LYS A 183 7.77 -1.85 -23.45
C LYS A 183 7.15 -2.77 -22.40
N GLY A 184 6.02 -2.38 -21.82
CA GLY A 184 5.23 -3.13 -20.84
C GLY A 184 4.34 -4.19 -21.45
N LYS A 185 3.94 -4.03 -22.71
CA LYS A 185 3.03 -4.85 -23.53
C LYS A 185 1.59 -4.94 -23.03
N THR A 186 1.25 -4.44 -21.86
CA THR A 186 -0.11 -4.52 -21.33
C THR A 186 -0.41 -3.36 -20.39
N LEU A 187 -1.60 -2.80 -20.47
CA LEU A 187 -2.15 -1.88 -19.49
C LEU A 187 -2.77 -2.67 -18.34
N GLN A 188 -2.31 -2.47 -17.14
CA GLN A 188 -2.86 -3.10 -15.94
C GLN A 188 -4.03 -2.27 -15.40
N LEU A 189 -5.16 -2.92 -15.16
CA LEU A 189 -6.40 -2.33 -14.66
C LEU A 189 -6.78 -3.06 -13.37
N GLN A 190 -6.51 -2.45 -12.21
CA GLN A 190 -6.72 -3.08 -10.92
C GLN A 190 -7.90 -2.44 -10.18
N GLY A 191 -8.87 -3.26 -9.74
CA GLY A 191 -10.12 -2.77 -9.13
C GLY A 191 -11.37 -3.13 -9.92
N THR A 192 -11.26 -3.93 -10.98
CA THR A 192 -12.36 -4.21 -11.91
C THR A 192 -13.60 -4.81 -11.24
N ALA A 193 -13.44 -5.53 -10.12
CA ALA A 193 -14.56 -6.08 -9.37
C ALA A 193 -15.34 -5.03 -8.56
N THR A 194 -14.81 -3.83 -8.37
CA THR A 194 -15.53 -2.72 -7.70
C THR A 194 -16.60 -2.08 -8.60
N ILE A 195 -16.50 -2.31 -9.90
CA ILE A 195 -17.42 -1.82 -10.92
C ILE A 195 -18.38 -2.96 -11.31
N LYS A 196 -19.68 -2.68 -11.41
CA LYS A 196 -20.66 -3.64 -11.91
C LYS A 196 -20.31 -4.00 -13.36
N ASP A 197 -20.14 -5.29 -13.65
CA ASP A 197 -19.69 -5.80 -14.95
C ASP A 197 -18.35 -5.22 -15.46
N GLY A 198 -17.51 -4.72 -14.55
CA GLY A 198 -16.32 -3.93 -14.88
C GLY A 198 -15.34 -4.64 -15.81
N LYS A 199 -15.06 -5.95 -15.62
CA LYS A 199 -14.20 -6.70 -16.55
C LYS A 199 -14.76 -6.74 -17.98
N ARG A 200 -16.07 -6.88 -18.12
CA ARG A 200 -16.72 -6.90 -19.44
C ARG A 200 -16.64 -5.54 -20.10
N LEU A 201 -17.02 -4.49 -19.37
CA LEU A 201 -16.95 -3.11 -19.84
C LEU A 201 -15.54 -2.76 -20.35
N LEU A 202 -14.51 -3.00 -19.55
CA LEU A 202 -13.13 -2.67 -19.88
C LEU A 202 -12.59 -3.46 -21.07
N ARG A 203 -12.98 -4.74 -21.21
CA ARG A 203 -12.56 -5.57 -22.36
C ARG A 203 -13.24 -5.14 -23.65
N GLU A 204 -14.51 -4.83 -23.61
CA GLU A 204 -15.25 -4.35 -24.78
C GLU A 204 -14.63 -3.06 -25.35
N GLU A 205 -14.21 -2.12 -24.49
CA GLU A 205 -13.50 -0.91 -24.93
C GLU A 205 -12.08 -1.23 -25.42
N ALA A 206 -11.37 -2.15 -24.75
CA ALA A 206 -10.03 -2.54 -25.16
C ALA A 206 -10.01 -3.23 -26.54
N GLU A 207 -11.01 -4.04 -26.85
CA GLU A 207 -11.15 -4.69 -28.16
C GLU A 207 -11.37 -3.67 -29.28
N LYS A 208 -12.18 -2.61 -29.04
CA LYS A 208 -12.39 -1.53 -29.99
C LYS A 208 -11.10 -0.76 -30.32
N MET A 209 -10.29 -0.54 -29.29
CA MET A 209 -9.07 0.27 -29.38
C MET A 209 -7.81 -0.56 -29.70
N HIS A 210 -7.94 -1.90 -29.81
CA HIS A 210 -6.83 -2.84 -30.03
C HIS A 210 -5.70 -2.66 -28.99
N ILE A 211 -6.06 -2.46 -27.69
CA ILE A 211 -5.13 -2.34 -26.60
C ILE A 211 -5.13 -3.60 -25.72
N ASP A 212 -3.96 -4.11 -25.41
CA ASP A 212 -3.82 -5.26 -24.51
C ASP A 212 -3.96 -4.83 -23.05
N ILE A 213 -4.98 -5.35 -22.37
CA ILE A 213 -5.25 -5.06 -20.96
C ILE A 213 -5.08 -6.29 -20.07
N LYS A 214 -4.65 -6.03 -18.83
CA LYS A 214 -4.57 -7.04 -17.77
C LYS A 214 -5.49 -6.65 -16.60
N PRO A 215 -6.79 -7.03 -16.66
CA PRO A 215 -7.75 -6.70 -15.62
C PRO A 215 -7.52 -7.58 -14.38
N LYS A 216 -7.47 -6.95 -13.20
CA LYS A 216 -7.42 -7.59 -11.89
C LYS A 216 -8.65 -7.19 -11.07
N ASP A 217 -9.22 -8.13 -10.34
CA ASP A 217 -10.42 -7.91 -9.54
C ASP A 217 -10.26 -6.77 -8.53
N PHE A 218 -9.13 -6.76 -7.84
CA PHE A 218 -8.79 -5.76 -6.85
C PHE A 218 -7.35 -5.30 -7.02
N GLU A 219 -7.04 -4.16 -6.47
CA GLU A 219 -5.68 -3.68 -6.35
C GLU A 219 -4.87 -4.65 -5.47
N THR A 220 -3.70 -5.05 -5.95
CA THR A 220 -2.89 -6.12 -5.33
C THR A 220 -1.55 -5.62 -4.79
N SER A 221 -1.30 -4.31 -4.84
CA SER A 221 -0.06 -3.77 -4.31
C SER A 221 0.05 -4.08 -2.82
N ILE A 222 1.08 -4.84 -2.43
CA ILE A 222 1.37 -5.15 -1.02
C ILE A 222 1.76 -3.88 -0.26
N LEU A 223 2.35 -2.93 -0.96
CA LEU A 223 2.69 -1.60 -0.44
C LEU A 223 1.49 -0.65 -0.51
N GLY A 224 0.40 -1.09 -1.15
CA GLY A 224 -0.97 -0.59 -1.04
C GLY A 224 -1.18 0.90 -1.26
N ALA A 225 -0.21 1.57 -1.86
CA ALA A 225 -0.12 3.00 -1.80
C ALA A 225 -0.39 3.57 -3.20
N THR A 226 -1.64 3.75 -3.54
CA THR A 226 -2.05 4.55 -4.70
C THR A 226 -3.14 5.53 -4.31
N ASP A 227 -3.36 6.54 -5.12
CA ASP A 227 -4.38 7.58 -4.88
C ASP A 227 -5.81 7.05 -4.78
N THR A 228 -6.06 5.80 -5.19
CA THR A 228 -7.35 5.14 -5.01
C THR A 228 -7.69 4.84 -3.57
N GLN A 229 -6.68 4.70 -2.70
CA GLN A 229 -6.81 4.12 -1.37
C GLN A 229 -7.81 4.84 -0.48
N GLY A 230 -7.70 6.16 -0.37
CA GLY A 230 -8.59 6.95 0.50
C GLY A 230 -10.05 6.83 0.12
N PHE A 231 -10.33 6.70 -1.17
CA PHE A 231 -11.66 6.48 -1.73
C PHE A 231 -12.15 5.05 -1.49
N ALA A 232 -11.31 4.06 -1.81
CA ALA A 232 -11.64 2.64 -1.63
C ALA A 232 -11.94 2.28 -0.17
N GLN A 233 -11.16 2.81 0.78
CA GLN A 233 -11.41 2.63 2.23
C GLN A 233 -12.76 3.17 2.68
N ARG A 234 -13.31 4.15 1.96
CA ARG A 234 -14.61 4.79 2.23
C ARG A 234 -15.75 4.23 1.38
N GLY A 235 -15.50 3.14 0.66
CA GLY A 235 -16.53 2.41 -0.06
C GLY A 235 -16.79 2.88 -1.49
N VAL A 236 -15.98 3.76 -2.04
CA VAL A 236 -16.05 4.18 -3.44
C VAL A 236 -15.48 3.09 -4.34
N ALA A 237 -16.10 2.84 -5.49
CA ALA A 237 -15.52 2.01 -6.52
C ALA A 237 -14.24 2.67 -7.07
N THR A 238 -13.17 1.89 -7.25
CA THR A 238 -11.88 2.42 -7.70
C THR A 238 -11.27 1.58 -8.80
N LEU A 239 -10.50 2.23 -9.67
CA LEU A 239 -9.72 1.60 -10.73
C LEU A 239 -8.32 2.23 -10.76
N TYR A 240 -7.30 1.44 -10.45
CA TYR A 240 -5.90 1.81 -10.62
C TYR A 240 -5.41 1.39 -12.01
N VAL A 241 -4.82 2.34 -12.73
CA VAL A 241 -4.41 2.20 -14.14
C VAL A 241 -2.92 2.46 -14.25
N THR A 242 -2.15 1.47 -14.72
CA THR A 242 -0.69 1.57 -14.82
C THR A 242 -0.11 0.64 -15.88
N THR A 243 1.03 0.99 -16.44
CA THR A 243 1.87 0.08 -17.26
C THR A 243 2.82 -0.77 -16.42
N GLY A 244 2.92 -0.48 -15.12
CA GLY A 244 3.69 -1.22 -14.11
C GLY A 244 5.10 -0.66 -13.90
N LEU A 245 5.79 -1.16 -12.88
CA LEU A 245 7.11 -0.71 -12.42
C LEU A 245 8.24 -1.21 -13.35
N LYS A 246 8.25 -0.80 -14.61
CA LYS A 246 9.27 -1.19 -15.59
C LYS A 246 10.16 -0.03 -16.05
N SER A 247 9.70 1.20 -15.80
CA SER A 247 10.47 2.42 -15.97
C SER A 247 11.58 2.52 -14.91
N PRO A 248 12.51 3.46 -15.00
CA PRO A 248 13.45 3.78 -13.94
C PRO A 248 12.79 4.38 -12.69
N TYR A 249 11.81 3.67 -12.12
CA TYR A 249 11.01 4.07 -10.97
C TYR A 249 11.87 4.56 -9.80
N HIS A 250 11.60 5.76 -9.31
CA HIS A 250 12.33 6.43 -8.23
C HIS A 250 13.83 6.57 -8.48
N LYS A 251 14.22 6.77 -9.75
CA LYS A 251 15.61 7.00 -10.15
C LYS A 251 15.77 8.30 -10.92
N PRO A 252 16.99 8.91 -10.92
CA PRO A 252 17.25 10.10 -11.68
C PRO A 252 17.07 9.92 -13.21
N GLU A 253 17.12 8.67 -13.69
CA GLU A 253 16.98 8.31 -15.11
C GLU A 253 15.52 8.24 -15.57
N ASP A 254 14.53 8.57 -14.74
CA ASP A 254 13.12 8.66 -15.15
C ASP A 254 12.85 9.99 -15.87
N ASP A 255 13.36 10.05 -17.11
CA ASP A 255 13.41 11.25 -17.94
C ASP A 255 12.40 11.21 -19.10
N PRO A 256 11.96 12.39 -19.60
CA PRO A 256 10.99 12.50 -20.70
C PRO A 256 11.37 11.76 -21.98
N GLU A 257 12.67 11.63 -22.27
CA GLU A 257 13.21 10.95 -23.47
C GLU A 257 12.92 9.44 -23.49
N LEU A 258 12.64 8.86 -22.33
CA LEU A 258 12.40 7.42 -22.19
C LEU A 258 10.93 7.04 -22.35
N ILE A 259 10.03 8.02 -22.36
CA ILE A 259 8.58 7.81 -22.42
C ILE A 259 8.13 7.30 -23.79
N ASP A 260 7.23 6.34 -23.78
CA ASP A 260 6.50 5.83 -24.95
C ASP A 260 5.28 6.69 -25.22
N TYR A 261 5.47 7.78 -25.97
CA TYR A 261 4.40 8.73 -26.27
C TYR A 261 3.30 8.15 -27.17
N GLU A 262 3.60 7.19 -28.05
CA GLU A 262 2.60 6.49 -28.84
C GLU A 262 1.73 5.60 -27.94
N GLY A 263 2.36 4.88 -27.01
CA GLY A 263 1.63 4.10 -26.02
C GLY A 263 0.78 4.95 -25.09
N MET A 264 1.28 6.11 -24.63
CA MET A 264 0.49 7.06 -23.84
C MET A 264 -0.73 7.59 -24.61
N ASP A 265 -0.57 7.89 -25.88
CA ASP A 265 -1.67 8.34 -26.75
C ASP A 265 -2.81 7.30 -26.76
N LYS A 266 -2.47 6.03 -26.98
CA LYS A 266 -3.42 4.91 -26.92
C LYS A 266 -4.07 4.75 -25.55
N VAL A 267 -3.31 4.87 -24.46
CA VAL A 267 -3.85 4.80 -23.09
C VAL A 267 -4.81 5.96 -22.83
N THR A 268 -4.48 7.16 -23.28
CA THR A 268 -5.29 8.35 -23.13
C THR A 268 -6.66 8.18 -23.80
N ASP A 269 -6.68 7.77 -25.07
CA ASP A 269 -7.91 7.50 -25.82
C ASP A 269 -8.75 6.40 -25.16
N TYR A 270 -8.12 5.28 -24.81
CA TYR A 270 -8.79 4.16 -24.16
C TYR A 270 -9.45 4.58 -22.83
N MET A 271 -8.72 5.28 -21.96
CA MET A 271 -9.25 5.71 -20.67
C MET A 271 -10.29 6.84 -20.81
N ALA A 272 -10.19 7.67 -21.84
CA ALA A 272 -11.22 8.66 -22.16
C ALA A 272 -12.53 7.96 -22.60
N ASP A 273 -12.47 6.94 -23.46
CA ASP A 273 -13.64 6.16 -23.88
C ASP A 273 -14.27 5.37 -22.72
N VAL A 274 -13.46 4.73 -21.87
CA VAL A 274 -13.94 4.10 -20.62
C VAL A 274 -14.69 5.11 -19.75
N THR A 275 -14.12 6.32 -19.58
CA THR A 275 -14.73 7.38 -18.77
C THR A 275 -16.04 7.87 -19.40
N LEU A 276 -16.01 8.12 -20.71
CA LEU A 276 -17.18 8.55 -21.47
C LEU A 276 -18.33 7.54 -21.29
N ARG A 277 -18.05 6.24 -21.42
CA ARG A 277 -19.03 5.19 -21.21
C ARG A 277 -19.60 5.21 -19.79
N CYS A 278 -18.75 5.32 -18.75
CA CYS A 278 -19.20 5.40 -17.37
C CYS A 278 -20.04 6.67 -17.08
N ALA A 279 -19.73 7.77 -17.73
CA ALA A 279 -20.42 9.03 -17.53
C ALA A 279 -21.72 9.17 -18.35
N THR A 280 -21.85 8.46 -19.47
CA THR A 280 -23.03 8.52 -20.36
C THR A 280 -24.05 7.42 -20.07
N ASP A 281 -23.64 6.26 -19.59
CA ASP A 281 -24.53 5.14 -19.25
C ASP A 281 -25.30 5.45 -17.97
N ALA A 282 -26.65 5.58 -18.10
CA ALA A 282 -27.49 5.82 -16.92
C ALA A 282 -27.48 4.67 -15.92
N ASP A 283 -27.29 3.44 -16.39
CA ASP A 283 -27.29 2.22 -15.57
C ASP A 283 -25.91 1.90 -14.98
N PHE A 284 -24.88 2.69 -15.27
CA PHE A 284 -23.56 2.54 -14.68
C PHE A 284 -23.62 2.65 -13.16
N ALA A 285 -23.07 1.66 -12.47
CA ALA A 285 -23.09 1.60 -11.03
C ALA A 285 -21.84 0.91 -10.45
N PRO A 286 -21.42 1.28 -9.24
CA PRO A 286 -20.48 0.48 -8.47
C PRO A 286 -21.08 -0.89 -8.14
N SER A 287 -20.24 -1.91 -7.99
CA SER A 287 -20.70 -3.27 -7.64
C SER A 287 -21.01 -3.45 -6.16
N GLY A 288 -20.61 -2.49 -5.31
CA GLY A 288 -20.65 -2.58 -3.86
C GLY A 288 -19.51 -3.43 -3.25
N LYS A 289 -18.65 -4.04 -4.08
CA LYS A 289 -17.46 -4.76 -3.60
C LYS A 289 -16.32 -3.78 -3.35
N ILE A 290 -15.60 -4.00 -2.26
CA ILE A 290 -14.43 -3.20 -1.88
C ILE A 290 -13.21 -4.12 -1.85
N SER A 291 -12.04 -3.58 -2.23
CA SER A 291 -10.79 -4.33 -2.13
C SER A 291 -10.57 -4.82 -0.71
N PRO A 292 -10.24 -6.11 -0.50
CA PRO A 292 -9.90 -6.63 0.82
C PRO A 292 -8.74 -5.88 1.50
N ILE A 293 -7.80 -5.35 0.72
CA ILE A 293 -6.67 -4.56 1.22
C ILE A 293 -7.15 -3.22 1.81
N HIS A 294 -8.19 -2.63 1.21
CA HIS A 294 -8.71 -1.32 1.61
C HIS A 294 -9.88 -1.39 2.58
N SER A 295 -10.54 -2.54 2.71
CA SER A 295 -11.74 -2.66 3.51
C SER A 295 -11.52 -2.39 5.01
N GLY A 296 -10.26 -2.41 5.48
CA GLY A 296 -9.91 -2.31 6.90
C GLY A 296 -10.56 -3.40 7.76
N LYS A 297 -11.39 -4.25 7.17
CA LYS A 297 -12.07 -5.36 7.84
C LYS A 297 -11.21 -6.59 7.74
N ARG A 298 -10.61 -6.99 8.86
CA ARG A 298 -10.02 -8.31 9.00
C ARG A 298 -11.13 -9.36 8.99
N LYS A 299 -10.86 -10.56 8.47
CA LYS A 299 -11.79 -11.68 8.64
C LYS A 299 -12.02 -11.92 10.13
N THR A 300 -13.23 -12.29 10.53
CA THR A 300 -13.54 -12.62 11.93
C THR A 300 -12.61 -13.70 12.46
N LEU A 301 -12.33 -14.71 11.64
CA LEU A 301 -11.39 -15.79 11.95
C LEU A 301 -10.34 -15.87 10.83
N GLU A 302 -9.07 -15.89 11.23
CA GLU A 302 -7.93 -16.06 10.34
C GLU A 302 -7.05 -17.19 10.84
N ILE A 303 -6.56 -18.01 9.92
CA ILE A 303 -5.61 -19.08 10.22
C ILE A 303 -4.22 -18.59 9.79
N VAL A 304 -3.23 -18.75 10.66
CA VAL A 304 -1.90 -18.18 10.49
C VAL A 304 -0.85 -19.25 10.76
N PRO A 305 -0.38 -19.99 9.75
CA PRO A 305 0.85 -20.76 9.89
C PRO A 305 2.02 -19.82 10.18
N THR A 306 2.89 -20.24 11.11
CA THR A 306 4.02 -19.45 11.58
C THR A 306 5.30 -20.27 11.60
N VAL A 307 6.42 -19.62 11.33
CA VAL A 307 7.78 -20.14 11.55
C VAL A 307 8.56 -19.08 12.30
N SER A 308 9.32 -19.50 13.32
CA SER A 308 10.08 -18.59 14.17
C SER A 308 11.52 -19.07 14.35
N LEU A 309 12.42 -18.11 14.38
CA LEU A 309 13.75 -18.30 14.95
C LEU A 309 13.67 -17.99 16.46
N VAL A 310 14.09 -18.94 17.29
CA VAL A 310 13.99 -18.83 18.74
C VAL A 310 15.40 -18.69 19.34
N SER A 311 15.63 -17.67 20.15
CA SER A 311 16.84 -17.51 20.94
C SER A 311 16.50 -17.83 22.40
N GLY A 312 16.94 -18.98 22.91
CA GLY A 312 16.66 -19.42 24.26
C GLY A 312 17.85 -19.28 25.21
N SER A 313 17.58 -18.86 26.45
CA SER A 313 18.55 -18.84 27.56
C SER A 313 17.92 -19.44 28.79
N VAL A 314 18.76 -20.11 29.62
CA VAL A 314 18.39 -20.64 30.93
C VAL A 314 18.96 -19.72 31.99
N THR A 315 18.15 -19.27 32.93
CA THR A 315 18.54 -18.39 34.03
C THR A 315 18.43 -19.11 35.37
N PHE A 316 19.43 -18.94 36.19
CA PHE A 316 19.52 -19.50 37.57
C PHE A 316 19.42 -18.34 38.57
N PRO A 317 18.24 -18.01 39.13
CA PRO A 317 18.05 -16.80 39.95
C PRO A 317 18.90 -16.71 41.21
N LYS A 318 19.37 -17.85 41.74
CA LYS A 318 20.20 -17.92 42.97
C LYS A 318 21.70 -17.97 42.73
N ALA A 319 22.15 -18.34 41.53
CA ALA A 319 23.57 -18.57 41.26
C ALA A 319 24.28 -17.33 40.68
N GLY A 320 23.56 -16.29 40.29
CA GLY A 320 24.16 -15.09 39.71
C GLY A 320 24.77 -15.30 38.31
N PHE A 321 24.53 -16.44 37.69
CA PHE A 321 25.02 -16.80 36.37
C PHE A 321 23.85 -16.97 35.41
N ASP A 322 23.99 -16.36 34.23
CA ASP A 322 23.03 -16.53 33.12
C ASP A 322 23.59 -17.51 32.08
N GLY A 323 22.76 -18.42 31.61
CA GLY A 323 23.08 -19.30 30.51
C GLY A 323 23.30 -18.52 29.21
N ARG A 324 24.10 -19.07 28.30
CA ARG A 324 24.31 -18.47 26.96
C ARG A 324 23.22 -18.86 26.01
N SER A 325 22.71 -17.86 25.29
CA SER A 325 21.69 -18.07 24.27
C SER A 325 22.19 -18.93 23.11
N ARG A 326 21.30 -19.76 22.59
CA ARG A 326 21.46 -20.52 21.34
C ARG A 326 20.20 -20.41 20.51
N TYR A 327 20.35 -20.56 19.20
CA TYR A 327 19.23 -20.52 18.28
C TYR A 327 18.57 -21.89 18.15
N GLY A 328 17.26 -21.88 18.28
CA GLY A 328 16.33 -22.94 17.98
C GLY A 328 15.35 -22.53 16.89
N VAL A 329 14.37 -23.36 16.62
CA VAL A 329 13.31 -23.10 15.64
C VAL A 329 11.96 -23.49 16.21
N GLN A 330 10.92 -22.77 15.78
CA GLN A 330 9.55 -23.05 16.15
C GLN A 330 8.68 -22.98 14.89
N ALA A 331 7.70 -23.88 14.76
CA ALA A 331 6.71 -23.84 13.70
C ALA A 331 5.35 -24.19 14.28
N GLY A 332 4.29 -23.54 13.76
CA GLY A 332 2.96 -23.77 14.30
C GLY A 332 1.84 -23.25 13.42
N LEU A 333 0.63 -23.59 13.85
CA LEU A 333 -0.60 -23.11 13.26
C LEU A 333 -1.40 -22.34 14.32
N MET A 334 -1.63 -21.06 14.03
CA MET A 334 -2.35 -20.15 14.91
C MET A 334 -3.72 -19.85 14.33
N ALA A 335 -4.70 -19.67 15.20
CA ALA A 335 -6.00 -19.09 14.90
C ALA A 335 -6.09 -17.71 15.54
N GLN A 336 -6.48 -16.71 14.77
CA GLN A 336 -6.72 -15.35 15.24
C GLN A 336 -8.18 -15.00 15.05
N VAL A 337 -8.85 -14.62 16.13
CA VAL A 337 -10.23 -14.13 16.14
C VAL A 337 -10.20 -12.61 16.30
N ASN A 338 -10.57 -11.89 15.24
CA ASN A 338 -10.63 -10.43 15.26
C ASN A 338 -11.97 -9.98 15.88
N LEU A 339 -11.91 -9.35 17.05
CA LEU A 339 -13.07 -8.89 17.79
C LEU A 339 -13.62 -7.58 17.22
N ASN A 340 -12.71 -6.70 16.81
CA ASN A 340 -13.00 -5.44 16.13
C ASN A 340 -11.76 -4.91 15.41
N SER A 341 -11.75 -3.65 14.97
CA SER A 341 -10.60 -3.01 14.29
C SER A 341 -9.35 -2.86 15.18
N HIS A 342 -9.48 -2.94 16.51
CA HIS A 342 -8.39 -2.68 17.45
C HIS A 342 -7.96 -3.93 18.24
N PHE A 343 -8.84 -4.90 18.42
CA PHE A 343 -8.59 -6.05 19.29
C PHE A 343 -8.75 -7.38 18.56
N ALA A 344 -7.82 -8.30 18.83
CA ALA A 344 -7.93 -9.69 18.41
C ALA A 344 -7.41 -10.65 19.50
N LEU A 345 -7.90 -11.87 19.50
CA LEU A 345 -7.36 -12.99 20.29
C LEU A 345 -6.63 -13.94 19.34
N LYS A 346 -5.42 -14.37 19.73
CA LYS A 346 -4.61 -15.30 18.96
C LYS A 346 -4.21 -16.48 19.83
N THR A 347 -4.49 -17.70 19.36
CA THR A 347 -4.11 -18.96 20.01
C THR A 347 -3.79 -20.02 18.96
N GLY A 348 -3.21 -21.13 19.37
CA GLY A 348 -2.88 -22.22 18.46
C GLY A 348 -1.88 -23.20 19.06
N ALA A 349 -1.29 -24.04 18.23
CA ALA A 349 -0.27 -24.98 18.64
C ALA A 349 1.04 -24.73 17.88
N GLN A 350 2.13 -24.73 18.62
CA GLN A 350 3.48 -24.49 18.09
C GLN A 350 4.42 -25.60 18.59
N TYR A 351 5.10 -26.25 17.65
CA TYR A 351 6.20 -27.16 17.98
C TYR A 351 7.51 -26.39 18.02
N GLU A 352 8.27 -26.58 19.10
CA GLU A 352 9.51 -25.85 19.34
C GLU A 352 10.69 -26.81 19.56
N LEU A 353 11.78 -26.55 18.86
CA LEU A 353 13.10 -27.07 19.12
C LEU A 353 13.94 -25.98 19.78
N LEU A 354 14.01 -25.96 21.10
CA LEU A 354 14.79 -25.01 21.86
C LEU A 354 16.21 -25.51 22.02
N ARG A 355 17.17 -24.58 21.97
CA ARG A 355 18.57 -24.80 22.29
C ARG A 355 19.04 -23.70 23.23
N ALA A 356 19.81 -24.07 24.23
CA ALA A 356 20.45 -23.17 25.18
C ALA A 356 21.80 -23.76 25.65
N LYS A 357 22.54 -22.97 26.39
CA LYS A 357 23.69 -23.44 27.17
C LYS A 357 23.51 -22.98 28.60
N TYR A 358 23.79 -23.84 29.55
CA TYR A 358 23.78 -23.51 30.97
C TYR A 358 25.20 -23.68 31.58
N PRO A 359 25.52 -22.93 32.63
CA PRO A 359 26.83 -23.04 33.30
C PRO A 359 27.01 -24.42 33.91
N ASP A 360 28.20 -24.97 33.77
CA ASP A 360 28.64 -26.16 34.49
C ASP A 360 29.20 -25.74 35.85
N GLU A 361 28.47 -26.00 36.94
CA GLU A 361 28.88 -25.64 38.30
C GLU A 361 30.06 -26.47 38.81
N SER A 362 30.37 -27.59 38.15
CA SER A 362 31.49 -28.46 38.50
C SER A 362 32.82 -28.02 37.87
N ASP A 363 32.78 -27.15 36.86
CA ASP A 363 33.99 -26.70 36.15
C ASP A 363 34.43 -25.30 36.58
N LEU A 364 35.59 -25.26 37.29
CA LEU A 364 36.28 -24.03 37.70
C LEU A 364 36.69 -23.10 36.54
N PHE A 365 36.58 -23.53 35.28
CA PHE A 365 36.96 -22.80 34.07
C PHE A 365 35.78 -22.23 33.28
N ASN A 366 34.56 -22.13 33.84
CA ASN A 366 33.36 -21.60 33.20
C ASN A 366 32.93 -22.38 31.94
N ALA A 367 32.95 -23.69 31.96
CA ALA A 367 32.37 -24.52 30.91
C ALA A 367 30.83 -24.33 30.84
N TYR A 368 30.30 -24.50 29.66
CA TYR A 368 28.85 -24.41 29.42
C TYR A 368 28.37 -25.71 28.80
N LEU A 369 27.43 -26.36 29.46
CA LEU A 369 26.79 -27.58 28.98
C LEU A 369 25.63 -27.27 27.98
N PRO A 370 25.49 -28.08 26.95
CA PRO A 370 24.39 -27.91 25.99
C PRO A 370 23.05 -28.37 26.57
N TYR A 371 22.02 -27.60 26.32
CA TYR A 371 20.61 -27.95 26.56
C TYR A 371 19.83 -27.99 25.28
N ARG A 372 19.02 -29.01 25.09
CA ARG A 372 18.08 -29.16 23.98
C ARG A 372 16.74 -29.60 24.54
N GLN A 373 15.67 -29.02 24.02
CA GLN A 373 14.30 -29.34 24.40
C GLN A 373 13.40 -29.37 23.17
N GLN A 374 12.50 -30.34 23.14
CA GLN A 374 11.38 -30.40 22.22
C GLN A 374 10.10 -30.20 23.01
N SER A 375 9.23 -29.30 22.57
CA SER A 375 7.99 -29.01 23.28
C SER A 375 6.87 -28.62 22.29
N VAL A 376 5.64 -28.83 22.76
CA VAL A 376 4.45 -28.24 22.12
C VAL A 376 3.95 -27.13 23.01
N LEU A 377 3.74 -25.96 22.43
CA LEU A 377 3.31 -24.74 23.13
C LEU A 377 1.93 -24.33 22.64
N VAL A 378 1.10 -23.86 23.55
CA VAL A 378 -0.21 -23.29 23.30
C VAL A 378 -0.24 -21.88 23.90
N PRO A 379 0.08 -20.82 23.12
CA PRO A 379 -0.06 -19.45 23.58
C PRO A 379 -1.52 -19.00 23.48
N VAL A 380 -1.90 -18.05 24.34
CA VAL A 380 -3.16 -17.30 24.26
C VAL A 380 -2.84 -15.83 24.44
N ASN A 381 -2.92 -15.06 23.37
CA ASN A 381 -2.52 -13.66 23.31
C ASN A 381 -3.70 -12.75 22.96
N LEU A 382 -3.79 -11.63 23.64
CA LEU A 382 -4.56 -10.47 23.19
C LEU A 382 -3.66 -9.61 22.31
N LEU A 383 -4.12 -9.28 21.12
CA LEU A 383 -3.49 -8.33 20.20
C LEU A 383 -4.22 -7.00 20.27
N VAL A 384 -3.47 -5.92 20.37
CA VAL A 384 -3.97 -4.55 20.31
C VAL A 384 -3.33 -3.84 19.13
N TYR A 385 -4.13 -3.51 18.12
CA TYR A 385 -3.69 -2.77 16.96
C TYR A 385 -3.64 -1.28 17.28
N ILE A 386 -2.44 -0.71 17.22
CA ILE A 386 -2.17 0.67 17.67
C ILE A 386 -2.07 1.68 16.51
N GLY A 387 -2.30 1.23 15.28
CA GLY A 387 -2.23 2.05 14.07
C GLY A 387 -1.36 1.37 13.02
N GLY A 388 -1.02 2.12 11.99
CA GLY A 388 -0.18 1.67 10.88
C GLY A 388 -0.28 2.65 9.72
N ALA A 389 0.56 2.43 8.72
CA ALA A 389 0.41 3.02 7.41
C ALA A 389 -0.59 2.18 6.59
N PRO A 390 -1.09 2.68 5.48
CA PRO A 390 -1.91 1.90 4.57
C PRO A 390 -1.27 0.56 4.18
N GLY A 391 -2.01 -0.53 4.36
CA GLY A 391 -1.51 -1.90 4.12
C GLY A 391 -0.57 -2.45 5.20
N VAL A 392 -0.26 -1.66 6.24
CA VAL A 392 0.58 -2.05 7.36
C VAL A 392 -0.16 -1.82 8.67
N ASP A 393 -0.53 -2.88 9.38
CA ASP A 393 -1.02 -2.78 10.74
C ASP A 393 0.14 -2.99 11.73
N ILE A 394 0.22 -2.13 12.74
CA ILE A 394 1.14 -2.30 13.86
C ILE A 394 0.33 -2.77 15.06
N TYR A 395 0.79 -3.81 15.73
CA TYR A 395 0.13 -4.31 16.93
C TYR A 395 1.14 -4.65 18.03
N VAL A 396 0.68 -4.55 19.26
CA VAL A 396 1.33 -5.16 20.42
C VAL A 396 0.52 -6.39 20.84
N GLU A 397 1.20 -7.40 21.35
CA GLU A 397 0.55 -8.59 21.89
C GLU A 397 1.06 -8.90 23.27
N ALA A 398 0.17 -9.39 24.12
CA ALA A 398 0.52 -9.89 25.44
C ALA A 398 -0.42 -11.03 25.82
N GLY A 399 0.10 -11.98 26.59
CA GLY A 399 -0.68 -13.14 26.98
C GLY A 399 0.08 -14.12 27.87
N GLY A 400 -0.43 -15.33 27.89
CA GLY A 400 0.19 -16.45 28.55
C GLY A 400 0.42 -17.62 27.61
N PHE A 401 1.22 -18.56 28.03
CA PHE A 401 1.40 -19.81 27.31
C PHE A 401 1.41 -20.99 28.28
N TYR A 402 0.96 -22.13 27.77
CA TYR A 402 1.19 -23.42 28.33
C TYR A 402 2.02 -24.26 27.37
N GLY A 403 2.99 -25.00 27.87
CA GLY A 403 3.88 -25.88 27.12
C GLY A 403 3.98 -27.28 27.71
N ARG A 404 4.03 -28.26 26.83
CA ARG A 404 4.34 -29.64 27.20
C ARG A 404 5.70 -30.03 26.62
N VAL A 405 6.67 -30.34 27.48
CA VAL A 405 7.98 -30.87 27.09
C VAL A 405 7.79 -32.32 26.67
N LEU A 406 8.23 -32.64 25.45
CA LEU A 406 8.21 -33.99 24.90
C LEU A 406 9.52 -34.73 25.14
N SER A 407 10.63 -34.00 25.02
CA SER A 407 11.97 -34.51 25.35
C SER A 407 12.87 -33.36 25.77
N ALA A 408 13.81 -33.65 26.63
CA ALA A 408 14.88 -32.73 27.02
C ALA A 408 16.18 -33.50 27.17
N GLU A 409 17.28 -32.91 26.70
CA GLU A 409 18.63 -33.43 26.79
C GLU A 409 19.52 -32.33 27.42
N PHE A 410 20.22 -32.69 28.47
CA PHE A 410 21.18 -31.78 29.10
C PHE A 410 22.36 -32.58 29.63
N GLY A 411 23.57 -32.17 29.28
CA GLY A 411 24.84 -32.64 29.71
C GLY A 411 24.95 -34.12 30.10
N GLU A 412 25.91 -34.43 30.98
CA GLU A 412 26.13 -35.78 31.49
C GLU A 412 25.50 -36.00 32.89
N GLU A 413 24.59 -35.12 33.34
CA GLU A 413 23.94 -35.23 34.64
C GLU A 413 22.60 -35.99 34.58
N PRO A 414 22.56 -37.28 34.91
CA PRO A 414 21.36 -38.09 34.75
C PRO A 414 20.30 -37.91 35.86
N GLU A 415 20.57 -37.10 36.90
CA GLU A 415 19.68 -37.00 38.05
C GLU A 415 18.65 -35.87 37.99
N LEU A 416 18.75 -34.92 37.03
CA LEU A 416 17.83 -33.81 36.92
C LEU A 416 16.64 -34.19 36.00
N SER A 417 15.43 -34.12 36.54
CA SER A 417 14.20 -34.29 35.79
C SER A 417 13.64 -32.94 35.38
N VAL A 418 13.40 -32.76 34.08
CA VAL A 418 12.72 -31.55 33.54
C VAL A 418 11.23 -31.61 33.86
N ASP A 419 10.65 -30.49 34.31
CA ASP A 419 9.18 -30.38 34.45
C ASP A 419 8.52 -30.56 33.07
N PRO A 420 7.69 -31.57 32.90
CA PRO A 420 7.04 -31.77 31.62
C PRO A 420 6.04 -30.67 31.29
N ASN A 421 5.62 -29.87 32.25
CA ASN A 421 4.69 -28.79 32.08
C ASN A 421 5.37 -27.44 32.25
N GLN A 422 5.22 -26.58 31.30
CA GLN A 422 5.76 -25.23 31.33
C GLN A 422 4.63 -24.23 31.15
N TYR A 423 4.64 -23.16 31.92
CA TYR A 423 3.71 -22.06 31.74
C TYR A 423 4.37 -20.74 32.06
N GLY A 424 3.85 -19.68 31.46
CA GLY A 424 4.43 -18.37 31.64
C GLY A 424 3.66 -17.29 30.91
N ILE A 425 4.34 -16.17 30.78
CA ILE A 425 3.81 -14.98 30.09
C ILE A 425 4.63 -14.67 28.85
N ASN A 426 4.02 -14.04 27.88
CA ASN A 426 4.65 -13.57 26.68
C ASN A 426 4.13 -12.19 26.30
N TRP A 427 4.94 -11.42 25.61
CA TRP A 427 4.59 -10.15 25.03
C TRP A 427 5.44 -9.87 23.81
N GLY A 428 4.92 -9.06 22.90
CA GLY A 428 5.61 -8.79 21.65
C GLY A 428 5.04 -7.60 20.90
N ILE A 429 5.70 -7.31 19.80
CA ILE A 429 5.27 -6.34 18.81
C ILE A 429 5.30 -6.99 17.44
N GLY A 430 4.33 -6.67 16.60
CA GLY A 430 4.27 -7.20 15.25
C GLY A 430 3.75 -6.21 14.23
N PHE A 431 4.04 -6.55 12.98
CA PHE A 431 3.63 -5.84 11.79
C PHE A 431 2.87 -6.81 10.90
N ARG A 432 1.68 -6.40 10.49
CA ARG A 432 0.93 -7.10 9.46
C ARG A 432 1.05 -6.33 8.16
N LEU A 433 1.67 -6.92 7.16
CA LEU A 433 1.86 -6.39 5.81
C LEU A 433 0.93 -7.13 4.86
N GLY A 434 -0.31 -6.64 4.71
CA GLY A 434 -1.34 -7.35 3.98
C GLY A 434 -1.61 -8.75 4.56
N LYS A 435 -1.13 -9.81 3.90
CA LYS A 435 -1.24 -11.20 4.36
C LYS A 435 -0.01 -11.72 5.12
N VAL A 436 1.07 -10.95 5.17
CA VAL A 436 2.30 -11.37 5.85
C VAL A 436 2.34 -10.79 7.26
N ASN A 437 2.70 -11.63 8.23
CA ASN A 437 2.98 -11.23 9.60
C ASN A 437 4.49 -11.29 9.86
N ILE A 438 5.02 -10.27 10.51
CA ILE A 438 6.38 -10.24 11.04
C ILE A 438 6.29 -9.78 12.48
N SER A 439 6.78 -10.58 13.45
CA SER A 439 6.71 -10.20 14.87
C SER A 439 7.94 -10.61 15.65
N GLY A 440 8.21 -9.81 16.69
CA GLY A 440 9.17 -10.15 17.74
C GLY A 440 8.44 -10.37 19.06
N GLU A 441 8.71 -11.49 19.72
CA GLU A 441 8.09 -11.87 21.00
C GLU A 441 9.16 -12.19 22.05
N ARG A 442 8.88 -11.83 23.28
CA ARG A 442 9.60 -12.31 24.48
C ARG A 442 8.68 -13.22 25.28
N ARG A 443 9.23 -14.36 25.73
CA ARG A 443 8.52 -15.33 26.55
C ARG A 443 9.30 -15.61 27.82
N TYR A 444 8.59 -15.61 28.93
CA TYR A 444 9.14 -15.82 30.29
C TYR A 444 8.40 -16.96 30.96
N GLN A 445 9.14 -18.06 31.28
CA GLN A 445 8.62 -19.16 32.05
C GLN A 445 8.47 -18.75 33.51
N LEU A 446 7.35 -19.09 34.15
CA LEU A 446 7.06 -18.76 35.55
C LEU A 446 7.40 -19.89 36.49
N ASN A 447 7.10 -21.15 36.14
CA ASN A 447 7.48 -22.30 36.94
C ASN A 447 8.95 -22.68 36.73
N PRO A 448 9.58 -23.35 37.71
CA PRO A 448 10.93 -23.90 37.56
C PRO A 448 11.00 -24.90 36.41
N MET A 449 12.15 -24.97 35.78
CA MET A 449 12.44 -25.86 34.66
C MET A 449 12.64 -27.32 35.12
N PHE A 450 13.15 -27.52 36.35
CA PHE A 450 13.46 -28.82 36.93
C PHE A 450 12.53 -29.14 38.09
N VAL A 451 12.30 -30.45 38.31
CA VAL A 451 11.51 -31.01 39.40
C VAL A 451 12.35 -32.01 40.18
N GLY A 452 12.12 -32.13 41.49
CA GLY A 452 12.79 -33.03 42.40
C GLY A 452 13.26 -32.32 43.66
N GLU A 453 13.63 -33.09 44.69
CA GLU A 453 14.15 -32.56 45.95
C GLU A 453 15.54 -31.93 45.69
N GLY A 454 15.71 -30.66 46.02
CA GLY A 454 16.97 -29.95 45.80
C GLY A 454 17.17 -29.46 44.36
N ALA A 455 16.19 -29.64 43.45
CA ALA A 455 16.33 -29.24 42.06
C ALA A 455 16.57 -27.72 41.91
N PRO A 456 17.43 -27.28 40.96
CA PRO A 456 17.70 -25.89 40.72
C PRO A 456 16.44 -25.13 40.29
N GLN A 457 16.28 -23.90 40.78
CA GLN A 457 15.15 -23.02 40.40
C GLN A 457 15.37 -22.31 39.06
N ALA A 458 15.90 -23.06 38.08
CA ALA A 458 16.18 -22.53 36.76
C ALA A 458 14.89 -22.22 35.97
N LYS A 459 14.93 -21.19 35.11
CA LYS A 459 13.81 -20.78 34.21
C LYS A 459 14.32 -20.54 32.80
N ILE A 460 13.46 -20.79 31.83
CA ILE A 460 13.76 -20.54 30.44
C ILE A 460 13.14 -19.19 30.02
N HIS A 461 13.95 -18.40 29.33
CA HIS A 461 13.52 -17.18 28.67
C HIS A 461 13.82 -17.29 27.20
N THR A 462 12.89 -16.88 26.34
CA THR A 462 13.11 -16.88 24.89
C THR A 462 12.81 -15.53 24.26
N GLY A 463 13.56 -15.23 23.19
CA GLY A 463 13.22 -14.20 22.23
C GLY A 463 12.93 -14.84 20.88
N ASN A 464 11.79 -14.54 20.29
CA ASN A 464 11.34 -15.15 19.06
C ASN A 464 11.22 -14.08 17.96
N PHE A 465 11.72 -14.41 16.76
CA PHE A 465 11.43 -13.67 15.56
C PHE A 465 10.57 -14.55 14.66
N THR A 466 9.36 -14.10 14.36
CA THR A 466 8.32 -14.92 13.73
C THR A 466 7.88 -14.32 12.41
N ILE A 467 7.77 -15.18 11.39
CA ILE A 467 7.09 -14.88 10.13
C ILE A 467 5.85 -15.76 10.04
N GLY A 468 4.72 -15.18 9.63
CA GLY A 468 3.46 -15.86 9.45
C GLY A 468 2.71 -15.40 8.19
N TYR A 469 1.67 -16.14 7.82
CA TYR A 469 0.84 -15.80 6.66
C TYR A 469 -0.64 -15.95 7.01
N TYR A 470 -1.45 -14.91 6.75
CA TYR A 470 -2.91 -14.90 7.00
C TYR A 470 -3.69 -15.49 5.81
N PHE A 471 -4.48 -16.50 6.06
CA PHE A 471 -5.38 -17.11 5.06
C PHE A 471 -6.79 -16.56 5.07
#